data_38c6e742f1298910eb460bb720bc3bc8
#
_entry.id   38c6e742f1298910eb460bb720bc3bc8
#
_cell.length_a   1.000
_cell.length_b   1.000
_cell.length_c   1.000
_cell.angle_alpha   90.00
_cell.angle_beta   90.00
_cell.angle_gamma   90.00
#
_symmetry.space_group_name_H-M   'P 1'
#
loop_
_entity.id
_entity.type
_entity.pdbx_description
1 polymer ?
#
loop_
_entity_poly.entity_id
_entity_poly.type
_entity_poly.pdbx_seq_one_letter_code
_entity_poly.pdbx_strand_id
1 'polypeptide(L)'
;MKILYVEDNDDNVYMLKNRLSRAGFTVVIATNGAQGIAMANSEQPDLILMDLTLPDIDGEEATRRLKGDPATKHIPVLALTANAMSADRERAIAAGCDDFDTKPVDMPRLLEKIAALKIE
;
A
#
# COMPACT_ATOMS: atom_id res chain seq x y z
N MET A 1 0.98 8.22 -12.80
CA MET A 1 0.69 7.02 -12.03
C MET A 1 -0.12 7.39 -10.79
N LYS A 2 -1.22 6.70 -10.55
CA LYS A 2 -2.07 6.95 -9.39
C LYS A 2 -1.77 5.91 -8.31
N ILE A 3 -1.49 6.37 -7.09
CA ILE A 3 -1.21 5.51 -5.95
C ILE A 3 -2.31 5.69 -4.91
N LEU A 4 -2.88 4.59 -4.45
CA LEU A 4 -3.78 4.57 -3.30
C LEU A 4 -2.94 4.26 -2.06
N TYR A 5 -2.92 5.17 -1.10
CA TYR A 5 -2.17 5.00 0.14
C TYR A 5 -3.16 4.77 1.28
N VAL A 6 -3.11 3.59 1.88
CA VAL A 6 -4.02 3.21 2.97
C VAL A 6 -3.27 3.34 4.29
N GLU A 7 -3.63 4.34 5.07
CA GLU A 7 -2.93 4.70 6.30
C GLU A 7 -3.85 5.50 7.21
N ASP A 8 -3.90 5.18 8.49
CA ASP A 8 -4.77 5.88 9.44
C ASP A 8 -4.07 7.02 10.20
N ASN A 9 -2.75 7.10 10.17
CA ASN A 9 -2.00 8.13 10.89
C ASN A 9 -1.85 9.39 10.02
N ASP A 10 -2.42 10.50 10.48
CA ASP A 10 -2.44 11.75 9.71
C ASP A 10 -1.05 12.28 9.40
N ASP A 11 -0.11 12.16 10.33
CA ASP A 11 1.26 12.65 10.12
C ASP A 11 1.96 11.84 9.05
N ASN A 12 1.79 10.52 9.06
CA ASN A 12 2.36 9.65 8.03
C ASN A 12 1.76 9.96 6.67
N VAL A 13 0.43 10.15 6.62
CA VAL A 13 -0.27 10.50 5.38
C VAL A 13 0.28 11.81 4.81
N TYR A 14 0.35 12.84 5.65
CA TYR A 14 0.80 14.15 5.21
C TYR A 14 2.22 14.09 4.63
N MET A 15 3.11 13.44 5.34
CA MET A 15 4.52 13.37 4.95
C MET A 15 4.73 12.60 3.66
N LEU A 16 4.17 11.40 3.57
CA LEU A 16 4.40 10.55 2.42
C LEU A 16 3.63 11.03 1.18
N LYS A 17 2.39 11.49 1.37
CA LYS A 17 1.62 12.05 0.27
C LYS A 17 2.36 13.21 -0.40
N ASN A 18 2.92 14.11 0.41
CA ASN A 18 3.66 15.25 -0.14
C ASN A 18 4.90 14.81 -0.91
N ARG A 19 5.64 13.84 -0.37
CA ARG A 19 6.85 13.34 -1.02
C ARG A 19 6.53 12.64 -2.33
N LEU A 20 5.49 11.82 -2.35
CA LEU A 20 5.08 11.11 -3.56
C LEU A 20 4.54 12.09 -4.62
N SER A 21 3.79 13.10 -4.18
CA SER A 21 3.28 14.11 -5.10
C SER A 21 4.43 14.88 -5.77
N ARG A 22 5.47 15.20 -5.01
CA ARG A 22 6.66 15.86 -5.57
C ARG A 22 7.39 14.97 -6.57
N ALA A 23 7.29 13.66 -6.40
CA ALA A 23 7.91 12.71 -7.32
C ALA A 23 7.06 12.49 -8.59
N GLY A 24 5.90 13.16 -8.70
CA GLY A 24 5.09 13.12 -9.89
C GLY A 24 3.90 12.17 -9.83
N PHE A 25 3.63 11.56 -8.68
CA PHE A 25 2.49 10.64 -8.53
C PHE A 25 1.24 11.38 -8.09
N THR A 26 0.09 10.87 -8.54
CA THR A 26 -1.21 11.30 -8.00
C THR A 26 -1.54 10.35 -6.85
N VAL A 27 -1.78 10.91 -5.66
CA VAL A 27 -2.00 10.10 -4.46
C VAL A 27 -3.42 10.29 -3.96
N VAL A 28 -4.14 9.19 -3.77
CA VAL A 28 -5.44 9.18 -3.10
C VAL A 28 -5.29 8.44 -1.78
N ILE A 29 -6.06 8.86 -0.77
CA ILE A 29 -5.87 8.39 0.61
C ILE A 29 -7.10 7.66 1.09
N ALA A 30 -6.86 6.48 1.71
CA ALA A 30 -7.87 5.78 2.49
C ALA A 30 -7.35 5.69 3.93
N THR A 31 -8.23 5.87 4.90
CA THR A 31 -7.82 5.96 6.31
C THR A 31 -8.11 4.68 7.09
N ASN A 32 -8.69 3.68 6.46
CA ASN A 32 -8.88 2.36 7.08
C ASN A 32 -8.99 1.30 5.98
N GLY A 33 -9.02 0.03 6.38
CA GLY A 33 -9.01 -1.08 5.44
C GLY A 33 -10.25 -1.16 4.57
N ALA A 34 -11.43 -0.93 5.15
CA ALA A 34 -12.69 -0.97 4.39
C ALA A 34 -12.71 0.12 3.33
N GLN A 35 -12.29 1.33 3.68
CA GLN A 35 -12.21 2.44 2.73
C GLN A 35 -11.18 2.13 1.64
N GLY A 36 -10.06 1.51 2.02
CA GLY A 36 -9.02 1.12 1.06
C GLY A 36 -9.55 0.16 0.02
N ILE A 37 -10.32 -0.84 0.43
CA ILE A 37 -10.92 -1.79 -0.50
C ILE A 37 -11.92 -1.09 -1.43
N ALA A 38 -12.80 -0.25 -0.87
CA ALA A 38 -13.78 0.48 -1.67
C ALA A 38 -13.10 1.40 -2.69
N MET A 39 -12.07 2.12 -2.27
CA MET A 39 -11.36 3.04 -3.15
C MET A 39 -10.52 2.32 -4.20
N ALA A 40 -9.99 1.13 -3.89
CA ALA A 40 -9.30 0.33 -4.90
C ALA A 40 -10.24 -0.01 -6.05
N ASN A 41 -11.50 -0.32 -5.72
CA ASN A 41 -12.51 -0.59 -6.74
C ASN A 41 -12.89 0.67 -7.52
N SER A 42 -13.17 1.76 -6.84
CA SER A 42 -13.69 2.97 -7.49
C SER A 42 -12.60 3.76 -8.22
N GLU A 43 -11.40 3.83 -7.67
CA GLU A 43 -10.31 4.64 -8.23
C GLU A 43 -9.43 3.87 -9.21
N GLN A 44 -9.41 2.54 -9.14
CA GLN A 44 -8.55 1.69 -9.96
C GLN A 44 -7.11 2.23 -10.02
N PRO A 45 -6.44 2.34 -8.84
CA PRO A 45 -5.09 2.88 -8.82
C PRO A 45 -4.10 1.95 -9.53
N ASP A 46 -2.95 2.49 -9.87
CA ASP A 46 -1.88 1.70 -10.50
C ASP A 46 -1.09 0.90 -9.45
N LEU A 47 -1.14 1.33 -8.19
CA LEU A 47 -0.44 0.66 -7.10
C LEU A 47 -1.09 1.04 -5.78
N ILE A 48 -1.08 0.11 -4.82
CA ILE A 48 -1.58 0.36 -3.47
C ILE A 48 -0.41 0.28 -2.49
N LEU A 49 -0.23 1.33 -1.68
CA LEU A 49 0.63 1.30 -0.51
C LEU A 49 -0.24 0.96 0.68
N MET A 50 0.00 -0.18 1.31
CA MET A 50 -0.87 -0.72 2.36
C MET A 50 -0.14 -0.76 3.69
N ASP A 51 -0.59 0.04 4.66
CA ASP A 51 -0.13 -0.09 6.04
C ASP A 51 -0.69 -1.40 6.59
N LEU A 52 0.16 -2.18 7.24
CA LEU A 52 -0.27 -3.47 7.79
C LEU A 52 -0.99 -3.32 9.13
N THR A 53 -0.89 -2.17 9.79
CA THR A 53 -1.55 -1.91 11.07
C THR A 53 -2.65 -0.87 10.89
N LEU A 54 -3.89 -1.32 10.68
CA LEU A 54 -5.03 -0.45 10.45
C LEU A 54 -6.07 -0.65 11.55
N PRO A 55 -6.96 0.35 11.78
CA PRO A 55 -7.87 0.30 12.94
C PRO A 55 -9.05 -0.66 12.81
N ASP A 56 -9.49 -0.97 11.59
CA ASP A 56 -10.68 -1.82 11.38
C ASP A 56 -10.31 -3.25 10.96
N ILE A 57 -9.83 -3.40 9.74
CA ILE A 57 -9.25 -4.65 9.26
C ILE A 57 -7.76 -4.41 9.06
N ASP A 58 -6.92 -5.35 9.48
CA ASP A 58 -5.49 -5.15 9.28
C ASP A 58 -5.13 -5.22 7.80
N GLY A 59 -3.95 -4.71 7.46
CA GLY A 59 -3.51 -4.63 6.07
C GLY A 59 -3.37 -5.98 5.39
N GLU A 60 -3.08 -7.03 6.16
CA GLU A 60 -2.99 -8.39 5.61
C GLU A 60 -4.36 -8.87 5.14
N GLU A 61 -5.40 -8.69 5.97
CA GLU A 61 -6.75 -9.08 5.60
C GLU A 61 -7.28 -8.25 4.44
N ALA A 62 -7.02 -6.94 4.47
CA ALA A 62 -7.40 -6.06 3.36
C ALA A 62 -6.76 -6.54 2.04
N THR A 63 -5.48 -6.91 2.10
CA THR A 63 -4.77 -7.42 0.92
C THR A 63 -5.39 -8.72 0.42
N ARG A 64 -5.73 -9.65 1.33
CA ARG A 64 -6.37 -10.91 0.93
C ARG A 64 -7.66 -10.63 0.17
N ARG A 65 -8.47 -9.69 0.67
CA ARG A 65 -9.74 -9.35 0.02
C ARG A 65 -9.51 -8.73 -1.34
N LEU A 66 -8.52 -7.84 -1.46
CA LEU A 66 -8.19 -7.21 -2.75
C LEU A 66 -7.71 -8.24 -3.76
N LYS A 67 -6.86 -9.17 -3.34
CA LYS A 67 -6.31 -10.19 -4.23
C LYS A 67 -7.32 -11.29 -4.54
N GLY A 68 -8.36 -11.44 -3.74
CA GLY A 68 -9.45 -12.37 -3.99
C GLY A 68 -10.55 -11.83 -4.88
N ASP A 69 -10.53 -10.54 -5.21
CA ASP A 69 -11.56 -9.88 -6.01
C ASP A 69 -11.05 -9.68 -7.45
N PRO A 70 -11.73 -10.24 -8.46
CA PRO A 70 -11.31 -10.06 -9.85
C PRO A 70 -11.16 -8.60 -10.29
N ALA A 71 -11.90 -7.69 -9.66
CA ALA A 71 -11.84 -6.27 -9.99
C ALA A 71 -10.56 -5.59 -9.51
N THR A 72 -9.88 -6.14 -8.49
CA THR A 72 -8.72 -5.50 -7.87
C THR A 72 -7.49 -6.38 -7.79
N LYS A 73 -7.60 -7.67 -8.07
CA LYS A 73 -6.48 -8.60 -7.88
C LYS A 73 -5.24 -8.25 -8.73
N HIS A 74 -5.45 -7.54 -9.83
CA HIS A 74 -4.36 -7.15 -10.74
C HIS A 74 -3.54 -5.98 -10.23
N ILE A 75 -4.03 -5.27 -9.21
CA ILE A 75 -3.36 -4.06 -8.70
C ILE A 75 -2.22 -4.48 -7.77
N PRO A 76 -0.97 -4.05 -8.03
CA PRO A 76 0.15 -4.38 -7.12
C PRO A 76 -0.07 -3.76 -5.74
N VAL A 77 0.27 -4.53 -4.71
CA VAL A 77 0.19 -4.07 -3.32
C VAL A 77 1.58 -4.10 -2.71
N LEU A 78 2.04 -2.93 -2.27
CA LEU A 78 3.31 -2.77 -1.56
C LEU A 78 2.98 -2.51 -0.09
N ALA A 79 3.32 -3.47 0.77
CA ALA A 79 3.02 -3.36 2.19
C ALA A 79 4.04 -2.46 2.89
N LEU A 80 3.56 -1.67 3.85
CA LEU A 80 4.43 -0.86 4.72
C LEU A 80 4.25 -1.34 6.15
N THR A 81 5.35 -1.63 6.83
CA THR A 81 5.31 -2.13 8.20
C THR A 81 6.35 -1.44 9.07
N ALA A 82 6.01 -1.22 10.34
CA ALA A 82 6.97 -0.69 11.31
C ALA A 82 7.92 -1.78 11.82
N ASN A 83 7.65 -3.03 11.49
CA ASN A 83 8.40 -4.18 11.99
C ASN A 83 9.01 -4.95 10.82
N ALA A 84 10.35 -5.01 10.80
CA ALA A 84 11.11 -5.63 9.71
C ALA A 84 11.43 -7.10 9.94
N MET A 85 10.81 -7.75 10.90
CA MET A 85 11.09 -9.17 11.20
C MET A 85 10.62 -10.06 10.05
N SER A 86 11.36 -11.14 9.80
CA SER A 86 11.07 -12.04 8.69
C SER A 86 9.67 -12.64 8.76
N ALA A 87 9.14 -12.89 9.96
CA ALA A 87 7.78 -13.41 10.12
C ALA A 87 6.74 -12.43 9.57
N ASP A 88 6.94 -11.12 9.75
CA ASP A 88 6.02 -10.11 9.23
C ASP A 88 6.09 -10.04 7.72
N ARG A 89 7.29 -10.14 7.17
CA ARG A 89 7.47 -10.18 5.72
C ARG A 89 6.78 -11.40 5.12
N GLU A 90 6.95 -12.56 5.74
CA GLU A 90 6.34 -13.80 5.27
C GLU A 90 4.81 -13.69 5.29
N ARG A 91 4.25 -13.11 6.36
CA ARG A 91 2.80 -12.92 6.45
C ARG A 91 2.28 -11.97 5.37
N ALA A 92 3.00 -10.88 5.10
CA ALA A 92 2.61 -9.93 4.06
C ALA A 92 2.58 -10.62 2.69
N ILE A 93 3.62 -11.36 2.37
CA ILE A 93 3.71 -12.07 1.09
C ILE A 93 2.62 -13.16 1.01
N ALA A 94 2.40 -13.89 2.10
CA ALA A 94 1.37 -14.93 2.14
C ALA A 94 -0.03 -14.35 1.96
N ALA A 95 -0.26 -13.11 2.39
CA ALA A 95 -1.54 -12.43 2.19
C ALA A 95 -1.74 -11.96 0.75
N GLY A 96 -0.68 -11.96 -0.06
CA GLY A 96 -0.75 -11.59 -1.47
C GLY A 96 -0.08 -10.27 -1.81
N CYS A 97 0.67 -9.67 -0.88
CA CYS A 97 1.44 -8.47 -1.18
C CYS A 97 2.53 -8.79 -2.20
N ASP A 98 2.72 -7.91 -3.14
CA ASP A 98 3.71 -8.10 -4.20
C ASP A 98 5.12 -7.76 -3.74
N ASP A 99 5.22 -6.85 -2.76
CA ASP A 99 6.49 -6.51 -2.12
C ASP A 99 6.19 -5.88 -0.77
N PHE A 100 7.24 -5.54 -0.03
CA PHE A 100 7.04 -4.91 1.25
C PHE A 100 8.21 -3.97 1.55
N ASP A 101 7.98 -2.96 2.37
CA ASP A 101 9.01 -2.05 2.84
C ASP A 101 8.76 -1.70 4.30
N THR A 102 9.77 -1.12 4.94
CA THR A 102 9.71 -0.83 6.37
C THR A 102 9.60 0.67 6.63
N LYS A 103 8.98 1.01 7.75
CA LYS A 103 8.95 2.38 8.26
C LYS A 103 10.14 2.57 9.21
N PRO A 104 10.72 3.74 9.29
CA PRO A 104 10.37 4.95 8.54
C PRO A 104 10.72 4.80 7.05
N VAL A 105 9.96 5.48 6.22
CA VAL A 105 10.08 5.36 4.76
C VAL A 105 11.42 5.95 4.28
N ASP A 106 12.15 5.14 3.51
CA ASP A 106 13.34 5.59 2.78
C ASP A 106 12.89 5.86 1.33
N MET A 107 12.81 7.13 0.94
CA MET A 107 12.23 7.49 -0.35
C MET A 107 12.96 6.89 -1.54
N PRO A 108 14.31 6.93 -1.62
CA PRO A 108 14.98 6.27 -2.76
C PRO A 108 14.63 4.79 -2.88
N ARG A 109 14.61 4.06 -1.76
CA ARG A 109 14.27 2.64 -1.76
C ARG A 109 12.82 2.42 -2.14
N LEU A 110 11.91 3.24 -1.59
CA LEU A 110 10.49 3.12 -1.91
C LEU A 110 10.23 3.37 -3.38
N LEU A 111 10.86 4.40 -3.96
CA LEU A 111 10.69 4.72 -5.38
C LEU A 111 11.21 3.60 -6.28
N GLU A 112 12.32 2.95 -5.89
CA GLU A 112 12.82 1.79 -6.62
C GLU A 112 11.82 0.63 -6.60
N LYS A 113 11.21 0.37 -5.44
CA LYS A 113 10.22 -0.70 -5.32
C LYS A 113 8.97 -0.39 -6.12
N ILE A 114 8.51 0.85 -6.10
CA ILE A 114 7.36 1.28 -6.90
C ILE A 114 7.66 1.07 -8.38
N ALA A 115 8.84 1.48 -8.83
CA ALA A 115 9.23 1.32 -10.23
C ALA A 115 9.26 -0.15 -10.64
N ALA A 116 9.73 -1.03 -9.76
CA ALA A 116 9.80 -2.46 -10.05
C ALA A 116 8.41 -3.08 -10.18
N LEU A 117 7.44 -2.64 -9.37
CA LEU A 117 6.09 -3.18 -9.40
C LEU A 117 5.24 -2.58 -10.52
N LYS A 118 5.65 -1.44 -11.06
CA LYS A 118 4.91 -0.74 -12.10
C LYS A 118 5.03 -1.42 -13.47
N ILE A 119 5.92 -2.34 -13.61
CA ILE A 119 6.19 -2.99 -14.88
C ILE A 119 4.97 -3.73 -15.35
N GLU A 120 4.61 -3.48 -16.51
CA GLU A 120 3.78 -4.28 -17.03
C GLU A 120 3.48 -4.27 -18.05
#